data_99c2e3a3a8bac35f10321e90af32e9c9
#
_entry.id   99c2e3a3a8bac35f10321e90af32e9c9
#
_cell.length_a   1.000
_cell.length_b   1.000
_cell.length_c   1.000
_cell.angle_alpha   90.00
_cell.angle_beta   90.00
_cell.angle_gamma   90.00
#
_symmetry.space_group_name_H-M   'P 1'
#
loop_
_entity.id
_entity.type
_entity.pdbx_description
1 polymer ?
#
loop_
_entity_poly.entity_id
_entity_poly.type
_entity_poly.pdbx_seq_one_letter_code
_entity_poly.pdbx_strand_id
1 'polypeptide(L)'
;MKKMISILFCFLLLVTASGCQKETEKEETAEKTLPLSISQNDWADSKQSVELSTGITMAYVEMGDPKGEVLILQHGMTDNSRSWSLAASYFAKAGYHVYLPDLRGMGKSDEPDGYYTTVTYATDLEAFFDAMGIDKAILVGHSLGSFTVQTFCLMFPERCDRIVLVSSIPVRGLQNATLAGAYAAYVEPLEEDGHPSDAFMDAWYATDPKEEIEDFDVFLANMKSEAQILSKKAWKNIFLGMIASNIEDLYPYYDETIPVLVLHGSEDTMTLGEYQEELCELFHVDENSFIEYEGVGHNVQFEIPERCATDILAWLETGALPSTDGTLR
;
A
#
# COMPACT_ATOMS: atom_id res chain seq x y z
N MET A 1 15.75 -71.44 -65.17
CA MET A 1 16.13 -70.98 -66.52
C MET A 1 15.33 -69.74 -66.85
N LYS A 2 15.93 -68.77 -67.42
CA LYS A 2 15.52 -67.45 -67.88
C LYS A 2 15.65 -66.34 -66.80
N LYS A 3 16.77 -65.64 -66.96
CA LYS A 3 17.14 -64.36 -66.44
C LYS A 3 16.26 -63.27 -67.07
N MET A 4 15.71 -62.38 -66.22
CA MET A 4 15.20 -61.12 -66.73
C MET A 4 15.96 -60.01 -66.04
N ILE A 5 16.59 -59.17 -66.82
CA ILE A 5 17.35 -58.02 -66.51
C ILE A 5 16.34 -56.87 -66.41
N SER A 6 16.26 -56.23 -65.26
CA SER A 6 15.49 -54.95 -65.10
C SER A 6 16.46 -53.79 -65.04
N ILE A 7 16.27 -52.89 -65.95
CA ILE A 7 17.03 -51.64 -66.13
C ILE A 7 16.48 -50.61 -65.13
N LEU A 8 17.37 -50.09 -64.30
CA LEU A 8 17.07 -49.05 -63.36
C LEU A 8 17.27 -47.70 -64.07
N PHE A 9 16.17 -46.97 -64.25
CA PHE A 9 16.20 -45.55 -64.67
C PHE A 9 16.36 -44.65 -63.47
N CYS A 10 17.54 -44.02 -63.36
CA CYS A 10 17.75 -42.92 -62.41
C CYS A 10 17.11 -41.63 -62.90
N PHE A 11 16.05 -41.22 -62.32
CA PHE A 11 15.54 -39.85 -62.45
C PHE A 11 16.21 -38.94 -61.37
N LEU A 12 17.03 -38.01 -61.80
CA LEU A 12 17.66 -36.99 -61.01
C LEU A 12 16.64 -35.86 -60.83
N LEU A 13 15.98 -35.80 -59.68
CA LEU A 13 15.14 -34.65 -59.26
C LEU A 13 16.02 -33.60 -58.58
N LEU A 14 16.23 -32.49 -59.30
CA LEU A 14 16.77 -31.26 -58.72
C LEU A 14 15.71 -30.66 -57.88
N VAL A 15 15.86 -30.78 -56.54
CA VAL A 15 15.08 -30.04 -55.59
C VAL A 15 15.79 -28.68 -55.33
N THR A 16 15.25 -27.64 -55.95
CA THR A 16 15.61 -26.24 -55.56
C THR A 16 15.06 -25.98 -54.19
N ALA A 17 15.92 -25.95 -53.16
CA ALA A 17 15.58 -25.50 -51.84
C ALA A 17 15.36 -23.98 -51.87
N SER A 18 14.09 -23.56 -51.99
CA SER A 18 13.68 -22.19 -51.67
C SER A 18 13.71 -22.05 -50.14
N GLY A 19 14.75 -21.45 -49.62
CA GLY A 19 14.85 -21.11 -48.19
C GLY A 19 13.77 -20.05 -47.82
N CYS A 20 12.70 -20.52 -47.24
CA CYS A 20 11.76 -19.65 -46.53
C CYS A 20 12.44 -19.22 -45.22
N GLN A 21 13.13 -18.09 -45.23
CA GLN A 21 13.49 -17.41 -43.99
C GLN A 21 12.18 -17.01 -43.31
N LYS A 22 11.79 -17.73 -42.26
CA LYS A 22 10.85 -17.20 -41.28
C LYS A 22 11.57 -16.02 -40.63
N GLU A 23 11.21 -14.81 -41.02
CA GLU A 23 11.39 -13.63 -40.18
C GLU A 23 10.60 -13.92 -38.92
N THR A 24 11.32 -14.17 -37.84
CA THR A 24 10.77 -14.04 -36.49
C THR A 24 10.49 -12.56 -36.31
N GLU A 25 9.25 -12.15 -36.54
CA GLU A 25 8.73 -10.92 -35.99
C GLU A 25 9.02 -10.98 -34.48
N LYS A 26 9.99 -10.18 -34.04
CA LYS A 26 10.05 -9.81 -32.63
C LYS A 26 8.75 -9.05 -32.41
N GLU A 27 7.81 -9.65 -31.69
CA GLU A 27 6.76 -8.88 -31.01
C GLU A 27 7.51 -7.83 -30.15
N GLU A 28 7.51 -6.61 -30.63
CA GLU A 28 7.87 -5.45 -29.88
C GLU A 28 6.76 -5.37 -28.81
N THR A 29 7.01 -5.93 -27.63
CA THR A 29 6.10 -5.79 -26.49
C THR A 29 5.97 -4.28 -26.25
N ALA A 30 4.80 -3.74 -26.55
CA ALA A 30 4.50 -2.34 -26.28
C ALA A 30 4.85 -2.07 -24.81
N GLU A 31 5.71 -1.10 -24.59
CA GLU A 31 6.16 -0.73 -23.26
C GLU A 31 4.92 -0.34 -22.43
N LYS A 32 4.70 -0.99 -21.29
CA LYS A 32 3.55 -0.72 -20.40
C LYS A 32 3.65 0.72 -19.93
N THR A 33 2.70 1.55 -20.31
CA THR A 33 2.60 2.93 -19.82
C THR A 33 1.56 2.99 -18.72
N LEU A 34 1.98 3.41 -17.53
CA LEU A 34 1.11 3.58 -16.37
C LEU A 34 0.66 5.04 -16.22
N PRO A 35 -0.50 5.30 -15.61
CA PRO A 35 -0.95 6.66 -15.34
C PRO A 35 -0.03 7.36 -14.33
N LEU A 36 0.18 8.68 -14.51
CA LEU A 36 0.85 9.54 -13.53
C LEU A 36 -0.14 10.22 -12.57
N SER A 37 -1.44 10.20 -12.91
CA SER A 37 -2.54 10.65 -12.07
C SER A 37 -3.81 9.92 -12.46
N ILE A 38 -4.72 9.73 -11.50
CA ILE A 38 -6.04 9.12 -11.70
C ILE A 38 -7.04 10.02 -11.00
N SER A 39 -8.15 10.36 -11.67
CA SER A 39 -9.20 11.20 -11.08
C SER A 39 -9.93 10.46 -9.95
N GLN A 40 -10.57 11.21 -9.04
CA GLN A 40 -11.36 10.60 -7.97
C GLN A 40 -12.53 9.77 -8.49
N ASN A 41 -13.08 10.12 -9.65
CA ASN A 41 -14.16 9.38 -10.29
C ASN A 41 -13.70 8.07 -10.94
N ASP A 42 -12.48 8.02 -11.48
CA ASP A 42 -11.94 6.86 -12.18
C ASP A 42 -11.18 5.90 -11.24
N TRP A 43 -10.90 6.31 -9.98
CA TRP A 43 -10.05 5.56 -9.05
C TRP A 43 -10.52 4.12 -8.83
N ALA A 44 -11.82 3.93 -8.57
CA ALA A 44 -12.38 2.61 -8.33
C ALA A 44 -12.28 1.68 -9.54
N ASP A 45 -12.38 2.22 -10.74
CA ASP A 45 -12.30 1.46 -12.00
C ASP A 45 -10.85 1.18 -12.43
N SER A 46 -9.88 1.93 -11.90
CA SER A 46 -8.45 1.71 -12.15
C SER A 46 -7.85 0.54 -11.37
N LYS A 47 -8.57 0.00 -10.38
CA LYS A 47 -8.09 -1.13 -9.55
C LYS A 47 -7.94 -2.40 -10.39
N GLN A 48 -6.78 -3.02 -10.25
CA GLN A 48 -6.44 -4.35 -10.74
C GLN A 48 -6.53 -5.35 -9.58
N SER A 49 -6.36 -6.64 -9.84
CA SER A 49 -6.34 -7.68 -8.81
C SER A 49 -5.31 -8.76 -9.10
N VAL A 50 -4.80 -9.39 -8.04
CA VAL A 50 -3.84 -10.48 -8.09
C VAL A 50 -4.18 -11.53 -7.03
N GLU A 51 -4.07 -12.81 -7.40
CA GLU A 51 -4.22 -13.92 -6.45
C GLU A 51 -2.92 -14.10 -5.66
N LEU A 52 -3.03 -14.14 -4.34
CA LEU A 52 -1.91 -14.31 -3.42
C LEU A 52 -1.78 -15.76 -2.95
N SER A 53 -0.56 -16.18 -2.62
CA SER A 53 -0.27 -17.49 -2.02
C SER A 53 -0.96 -17.69 -0.66
N THR A 54 -1.39 -16.60 -0.01
CA THR A 54 -2.20 -16.62 1.22
C THR A 54 -3.67 -16.98 0.99
N GLY A 55 -4.07 -17.20 -0.27
CA GLY A 55 -5.41 -17.67 -0.65
C GLY A 55 -6.45 -16.56 -0.75
N ILE A 56 -6.04 -15.30 -0.88
CA ILE A 56 -6.93 -14.18 -1.17
C ILE A 56 -6.61 -13.55 -2.53
N THR A 57 -7.61 -12.92 -3.13
CA THR A 57 -7.43 -11.98 -4.23
C THR A 57 -7.24 -10.59 -3.64
N MET A 58 -6.10 -9.98 -3.88
CA MET A 58 -5.80 -8.61 -3.46
C MET A 58 -6.03 -7.64 -4.60
N ALA A 59 -6.82 -6.60 -4.35
CA ALA A 59 -6.97 -5.48 -5.27
C ALA A 59 -5.86 -4.45 -5.05
N TYR A 60 -5.46 -3.75 -6.12
CA TYR A 60 -4.44 -2.70 -6.03
C TYR A 60 -4.58 -1.68 -7.17
N VAL A 61 -4.03 -0.50 -6.98
CA VAL A 61 -3.79 0.48 -8.04
C VAL A 61 -2.30 0.52 -8.35
N GLU A 62 -1.95 0.73 -9.62
CA GLU A 62 -0.57 0.79 -10.12
C GLU A 62 -0.37 2.06 -10.94
N MET A 63 0.68 2.84 -10.64
CA MET A 63 0.95 4.14 -11.24
C MET A 63 2.44 4.36 -11.46
N GLY A 64 2.79 5.37 -12.27
CA GLY A 64 4.16 5.88 -12.39
C GLY A 64 5.01 5.20 -13.46
N ASP A 65 6.31 5.10 -13.23
CA ASP A 65 7.26 4.49 -14.15
C ASP A 65 7.46 3.01 -13.80
N PRO A 66 7.06 2.06 -14.67
CA PRO A 66 7.24 0.61 -14.40
C PRO A 66 8.71 0.16 -14.29
N LYS A 67 9.66 1.05 -14.56
CA LYS A 67 11.11 0.81 -14.39
C LYS A 67 11.68 1.58 -13.20
N GLY A 68 10.87 2.40 -12.54
CA GLY A 68 11.25 3.18 -11.37
C GLY A 68 11.48 2.30 -10.14
N GLU A 69 12.04 2.89 -9.11
CA GLU A 69 12.13 2.26 -7.79
C GLU A 69 10.72 2.00 -7.26
N VAL A 70 10.50 0.80 -6.71
CA VAL A 70 9.17 0.41 -6.23
C VAL A 70 8.84 1.10 -4.92
N LEU A 71 7.66 1.72 -4.87
CA LEU A 71 7.11 2.40 -3.70
C LEU A 71 5.70 1.87 -3.42
N ILE A 72 5.48 1.36 -2.21
CA ILE A 72 4.18 0.85 -1.76
C ILE A 72 3.53 1.89 -0.84
N LEU A 73 2.30 2.30 -1.13
CA LEU A 73 1.50 3.19 -0.29
C LEU A 73 0.41 2.37 0.40
N GLN A 74 0.57 2.13 1.71
CA GLN A 74 -0.33 1.28 2.49
C GLN A 74 -1.32 2.13 3.29
N HIS A 75 -2.61 1.90 3.07
CA HIS A 75 -3.72 2.64 3.68
C HIS A 75 -4.03 2.23 5.13
N GLY A 76 -4.82 3.06 5.82
CA GLY A 76 -5.28 2.89 7.19
C GLY A 76 -6.46 1.91 7.36
N MET A 77 -6.94 1.82 8.61
CA MET A 77 -8.04 0.95 8.99
C MET A 77 -9.35 1.41 8.34
N THR A 78 -10.09 0.46 7.75
CA THR A 78 -11.36 0.66 7.03
C THR A 78 -11.27 1.47 5.74
N ASP A 79 -10.10 1.95 5.39
CA ASP A 79 -9.79 2.63 4.13
C ASP A 79 -9.61 1.64 2.96
N ASN A 80 -9.05 2.14 1.90
CA ASN A 80 -8.55 1.38 0.75
C ASN A 80 -7.47 2.23 0.03
N SER A 81 -6.96 1.77 -1.10
CA SER A 81 -5.95 2.47 -1.90
C SER A 81 -6.28 3.95 -2.19
N ARG A 82 -7.57 4.33 -2.22
CA ARG A 82 -8.00 5.72 -2.41
C ARG A 82 -7.45 6.66 -1.35
N SER A 83 -7.19 6.17 -0.13
CA SER A 83 -6.67 7.02 0.95
C SER A 83 -5.37 7.74 0.60
N TRP A 84 -4.61 7.20 -0.35
CA TRP A 84 -3.40 7.81 -0.86
C TRP A 84 -3.58 8.54 -2.21
N SER A 85 -4.79 8.55 -2.79
CA SER A 85 -5.03 9.06 -4.15
C SER A 85 -4.66 10.54 -4.33
N LEU A 86 -4.76 11.34 -3.28
CA LEU A 86 -4.41 12.76 -3.29
C LEU A 86 -2.89 12.97 -3.35
N ALA A 87 -2.11 12.07 -2.73
CA ALA A 87 -0.65 12.15 -2.67
C ALA A 87 0.06 11.31 -3.74
N ALA A 88 -0.55 10.22 -4.23
CA ALA A 88 0.09 9.21 -5.09
C ALA A 88 0.68 9.79 -6.39
N SER A 89 0.02 10.81 -6.98
CA SER A 89 0.48 11.42 -8.22
C SER A 89 1.83 12.14 -8.10
N TYR A 90 2.21 12.59 -6.91
CA TYR A 90 3.51 13.22 -6.68
C TYR A 90 4.63 12.20 -6.80
N PHE A 91 4.47 11.02 -6.24
CA PHE A 91 5.44 9.92 -6.34
C PHE A 91 5.53 9.38 -7.76
N ALA A 92 4.38 9.17 -8.43
CA ALA A 92 4.35 8.72 -9.82
C ALA A 92 5.06 9.71 -10.77
N LYS A 93 4.85 11.02 -10.60
CA LYS A 93 5.51 12.07 -11.36
C LYS A 93 7.01 12.20 -11.05
N ALA A 94 7.42 11.82 -9.83
CA ALA A 94 8.84 11.77 -9.43
C ALA A 94 9.58 10.55 -10.01
N GLY A 95 8.88 9.65 -10.73
CA GLY A 95 9.48 8.53 -11.44
C GLY A 95 9.50 7.21 -10.65
N TYR A 96 8.77 7.11 -9.54
CA TYR A 96 8.60 5.86 -8.81
C TYR A 96 7.59 4.94 -9.51
N HIS A 97 7.79 3.64 -9.35
CA HIS A 97 6.79 2.62 -9.66
C HIS A 97 5.92 2.43 -8.40
N VAL A 98 4.71 2.98 -8.42
CA VAL A 98 3.86 3.10 -7.24
C VAL A 98 2.78 2.03 -7.23
N TYR A 99 2.72 1.24 -6.15
CA TYR A 99 1.63 0.30 -5.87
C TYR A 99 0.84 0.74 -4.65
N LEU A 100 -0.47 0.64 -4.74
CA LEU A 100 -1.41 0.97 -3.67
C LEU A 100 -2.35 -0.22 -3.45
N PRO A 101 -1.94 -1.23 -2.68
CA PRO A 101 -2.78 -2.40 -2.42
C PRO A 101 -3.92 -2.06 -1.46
N ASP A 102 -5.10 -2.68 -1.68
CA ASP A 102 -6.18 -2.73 -0.71
C ASP A 102 -5.90 -3.91 0.26
N LEU A 103 -5.83 -3.65 1.56
CA LEU A 103 -5.64 -4.71 2.55
C LEU A 103 -6.81 -5.69 2.58
N ARG A 104 -6.57 -6.96 2.97
CA ARG A 104 -7.65 -7.95 3.17
C ARG A 104 -8.81 -7.38 3.97
N GLY A 105 -10.03 -7.67 3.56
CA GLY A 105 -11.24 -7.18 4.21
C GLY A 105 -11.57 -5.72 3.94
N MET A 106 -10.82 -5.04 3.06
CA MET A 106 -11.01 -3.62 2.75
C MET A 106 -10.96 -3.37 1.24
N GLY A 107 -11.61 -2.30 0.80
CA GLY A 107 -11.68 -1.91 -0.61
C GLY A 107 -12.30 -2.99 -1.50
N LYS A 108 -11.55 -3.45 -2.51
CA LYS A 108 -11.96 -4.53 -3.42
C LYS A 108 -11.22 -5.86 -3.19
N SER A 109 -10.42 -5.95 -2.11
CA SER A 109 -9.77 -7.20 -1.71
C SER A 109 -10.75 -8.17 -1.03
N ASP A 110 -10.44 -9.46 -1.06
CA ASP A 110 -11.26 -10.50 -0.44
C ASP A 110 -11.42 -10.31 1.07
N GLU A 111 -12.59 -10.73 1.58
CA GLU A 111 -12.96 -10.72 3.00
C GLU A 111 -12.98 -12.16 3.58
N PRO A 112 -11.82 -12.82 3.78
CA PRO A 112 -11.76 -14.18 4.32
C PRO A 112 -12.21 -14.22 5.78
N ASP A 113 -12.44 -15.41 6.31
CA ASP A 113 -12.69 -15.61 7.74
C ASP A 113 -11.39 -15.42 8.54
N GLY A 114 -11.52 -15.01 9.81
CA GLY A 114 -10.41 -14.82 10.75
C GLY A 114 -10.12 -13.36 11.08
N TYR A 115 -9.37 -13.15 12.14
CA TYR A 115 -8.96 -11.81 12.56
C TYR A 115 -7.78 -11.30 11.73
N TYR A 116 -7.84 -10.03 11.34
CA TYR A 116 -6.84 -9.43 10.47
C TYR A 116 -5.80 -8.68 11.32
N THR A 117 -4.86 -9.44 11.89
CA THR A 117 -3.75 -8.86 12.67
C THR A 117 -2.70 -8.23 11.75
N THR A 118 -1.83 -7.40 12.32
CA THR A 118 -0.71 -6.80 11.56
C THR A 118 0.22 -7.86 10.96
N VAL A 119 0.41 -9.00 11.66
CA VAL A 119 1.14 -10.16 11.11
C VAL A 119 0.44 -10.74 9.88
N THR A 120 -0.91 -10.82 9.92
CA THR A 120 -1.68 -11.30 8.77
C THR A 120 -1.53 -10.36 7.57
N TYR A 121 -1.63 -9.05 7.78
CA TYR A 121 -1.44 -8.05 6.73
C TYR A 121 0.00 -8.06 6.19
N ALA A 122 1.00 -8.16 7.05
CA ALA A 122 2.40 -8.26 6.63
C ALA A 122 2.66 -9.52 5.79
N THR A 123 2.04 -10.66 6.13
CA THR A 123 2.15 -11.90 5.35
C THR A 123 1.47 -11.77 3.98
N ASP A 124 0.34 -11.07 3.90
CA ASP A 124 -0.30 -10.78 2.60
C ASP A 124 0.55 -9.85 1.74
N LEU A 125 1.17 -8.85 2.37
CA LEU A 125 2.06 -7.93 1.65
C LEU A 125 3.29 -8.67 1.11
N GLU A 126 3.87 -9.62 1.86
CA GLU A 126 4.95 -10.49 1.36
C GLU A 126 4.49 -11.33 0.16
N ALA A 127 3.31 -11.94 0.26
CA ALA A 127 2.74 -12.69 -0.86
C ALA A 127 2.42 -11.78 -2.07
N PHE A 128 2.08 -10.51 -1.85
CA PHE A 128 1.92 -9.52 -2.92
C PHE A 128 3.25 -9.22 -3.61
N PHE A 129 4.34 -9.03 -2.85
CA PHE A 129 5.67 -8.86 -3.41
C PHE A 129 6.04 -10.03 -4.32
N ASP A 130 5.84 -11.27 -3.86
CA ASP A 130 6.12 -12.47 -4.65
C ASP A 130 5.27 -12.53 -5.92
N ALA A 131 3.98 -12.25 -5.82
CA ALA A 131 3.06 -12.29 -6.96
C ALA A 131 3.37 -11.22 -8.01
N MET A 132 3.87 -10.05 -7.59
CA MET A 132 4.24 -8.93 -8.46
C MET A 132 5.71 -8.99 -8.91
N GLY A 133 6.51 -9.92 -8.40
CA GLY A 133 7.95 -10.02 -8.70
C GLY A 133 8.77 -8.87 -8.12
N ILE A 134 8.36 -8.34 -6.96
CA ILE A 134 9.04 -7.25 -6.26
C ILE A 134 10.06 -7.86 -5.30
N ASP A 135 11.34 -7.61 -5.52
CA ASP A 135 12.39 -8.09 -4.61
C ASP A 135 12.47 -7.24 -3.36
N LYS A 136 12.43 -5.92 -3.51
CA LYS A 136 12.59 -4.94 -2.44
C LYS A 136 11.83 -3.66 -2.78
N ALA A 137 11.30 -2.95 -1.78
CA ALA A 137 10.58 -1.70 -1.99
C ALA A 137 10.75 -0.69 -0.85
N ILE A 138 10.43 0.57 -1.16
CA ILE A 138 10.14 1.61 -0.18
C ILE A 138 8.69 1.39 0.29
N LEU A 139 8.47 1.38 1.60
CA LEU A 139 7.16 1.18 2.20
C LEU A 139 6.70 2.43 2.93
N VAL A 140 5.57 2.97 2.55
CA VAL A 140 4.92 4.11 3.20
C VAL A 140 3.59 3.64 3.75
N GLY A 141 3.38 3.75 5.05
CA GLY A 141 2.13 3.31 5.69
C GLY A 141 1.49 4.40 6.54
N HIS A 142 0.16 4.51 6.46
CA HIS A 142 -0.64 5.39 7.30
C HIS A 142 -1.42 4.56 8.33
N SER A 143 -1.41 4.94 9.62
CA SER A 143 -2.20 4.33 10.69
C SER A 143 -2.03 2.79 10.71
N LEU A 144 -3.09 1.98 10.53
CA LEU A 144 -2.99 0.52 10.37
C LEU A 144 -1.96 0.12 9.29
N GLY A 145 -1.89 0.87 8.19
CA GLY A 145 -0.88 0.65 7.15
C GLY A 145 0.54 0.83 7.68
N SER A 146 0.76 1.81 8.56
CA SER A 146 2.07 1.99 9.22
C SER A 146 2.40 0.84 10.17
N PHE A 147 1.40 0.30 10.89
CA PHE A 147 1.57 -0.89 11.75
C PHE A 147 1.88 -2.14 10.91
N THR A 148 1.26 -2.24 9.73
CA THR A 148 1.58 -3.29 8.75
C THR A 148 3.02 -3.16 8.25
N VAL A 149 3.46 -1.94 7.92
CA VAL A 149 4.83 -1.63 7.49
C VAL A 149 5.85 -1.94 8.58
N GLN A 150 5.60 -1.53 9.85
CA GLN A 150 6.45 -1.91 10.98
C GLN A 150 6.59 -3.44 11.06
N THR A 151 5.46 -4.16 11.07
CA THR A 151 5.43 -5.62 11.18
C THR A 151 6.16 -6.28 10.01
N PHE A 152 5.93 -5.80 8.80
CA PHE A 152 6.59 -6.29 7.58
C PHE A 152 8.10 -6.10 7.65
N CYS A 153 8.56 -4.90 8.02
CA CYS A 153 9.99 -4.58 8.14
C CYS A 153 10.69 -5.47 9.16
N LEU A 154 10.03 -5.75 10.30
CA LEU A 154 10.59 -6.62 11.35
C LEU A 154 10.57 -8.11 10.98
N MET A 155 9.63 -8.55 10.13
CA MET A 155 9.52 -9.96 9.68
C MET A 155 10.35 -10.25 8.42
N PHE A 156 10.48 -9.28 7.51
CA PHE A 156 11.08 -9.43 6.18
C PHE A 156 12.04 -8.26 5.89
N PRO A 157 13.08 -8.03 6.71
CA PRO A 157 13.94 -6.86 6.58
C PRO A 157 14.65 -6.79 5.22
N GLU A 158 14.96 -7.94 4.60
CA GLU A 158 15.59 -8.01 3.28
C GLU A 158 14.71 -7.47 2.15
N ARG A 159 13.39 -7.35 2.38
CA ARG A 159 12.40 -6.82 1.42
C ARG A 159 12.18 -5.32 1.56
N CYS A 160 12.75 -4.68 2.59
CA CYS A 160 12.57 -3.26 2.90
C CYS A 160 13.80 -2.46 2.50
N ASP A 161 13.63 -1.47 1.60
CA ASP A 161 14.68 -0.50 1.31
C ASP A 161 14.69 0.64 2.32
N ARG A 162 13.56 1.27 2.50
CA ARG A 162 13.27 2.35 3.47
C ARG A 162 11.81 2.25 3.91
N ILE A 163 11.50 2.72 5.10
CA ILE A 163 10.11 2.79 5.56
C ILE A 163 9.72 4.20 6.00
N VAL A 164 8.47 4.55 5.76
CA VAL A 164 7.86 5.80 6.21
C VAL A 164 6.61 5.48 7.01
N LEU A 165 6.58 5.94 8.25
CA LEU A 165 5.50 5.70 9.20
C LEU A 165 4.71 7.00 9.40
N VAL A 166 3.49 7.04 8.86
CA VAL A 166 2.60 8.21 8.93
C VAL A 166 1.51 7.94 9.95
N SER A 167 1.37 8.85 10.93
CA SER A 167 0.39 8.73 12.02
C SER A 167 0.47 7.35 12.68
N SER A 168 1.61 7.06 13.29
CA SER A 168 2.01 5.75 13.80
C SER A 168 2.33 5.78 15.29
N ILE A 169 2.24 4.63 15.94
CA ILE A 169 2.71 4.36 17.31
C ILE A 169 3.30 2.95 17.39
N PRO A 170 4.04 2.58 18.45
CA PRO A 170 4.46 1.20 18.66
C PRO A 170 3.28 0.23 18.73
N VAL A 171 3.36 -0.90 18.01
CA VAL A 171 2.30 -1.92 17.95
C VAL A 171 2.44 -2.89 19.10
N ARG A 172 2.02 -2.48 20.29
CA ARG A 172 2.10 -3.26 21.53
C ARG A 172 0.84 -3.20 22.39
N GLY A 173 -0.30 -3.04 21.74
CA GLY A 173 -1.60 -2.99 22.44
C GLY A 173 -1.97 -1.60 22.98
N LEU A 174 -1.23 -0.52 22.67
CA LEU A 174 -1.57 0.85 23.06
C LEU A 174 -2.91 1.31 22.48
N GLN A 175 -3.24 0.85 21.28
CA GLN A 175 -4.50 1.13 20.58
C GLN A 175 -5.70 0.36 21.15
N ASN A 176 -5.50 -0.66 22.00
CA ASN A 176 -6.55 -1.64 22.34
C ASN A 176 -7.77 -1.05 23.04
N ALA A 177 -7.58 -0.12 23.98
CA ALA A 177 -8.70 0.41 24.76
C ALA A 177 -9.63 1.27 23.88
N THR A 178 -9.07 2.14 23.05
CA THR A 178 -9.82 3.00 22.13
C THR A 178 -10.57 2.17 21.10
N LEU A 179 -9.89 1.21 20.46
CA LEU A 179 -10.49 0.33 19.45
C LEU A 179 -11.54 -0.62 20.04
N ALA A 180 -11.33 -1.14 21.26
CA ALA A 180 -12.31 -1.97 21.94
C ALA A 180 -13.59 -1.18 22.26
N GLY A 181 -13.45 0.09 22.70
CA GLY A 181 -14.57 0.99 22.91
C GLY A 181 -15.35 1.28 21.64
N ALA A 182 -14.66 1.59 20.54
CA ALA A 182 -15.29 1.83 19.24
C ALA A 182 -15.96 0.56 18.69
N TYR A 183 -15.32 -0.59 18.82
CA TYR A 183 -15.91 -1.88 18.44
C TYR A 183 -17.23 -2.14 19.17
N ALA A 184 -17.24 -2.05 20.50
CA ALA A 184 -18.42 -2.30 21.31
C ALA A 184 -19.57 -1.29 21.03
N ALA A 185 -19.21 -0.05 20.71
CA ALA A 185 -20.22 1.00 20.46
C ALA A 185 -20.83 0.94 19.06
N TYR A 186 -20.04 0.59 18.04
CA TYR A 186 -20.42 0.81 16.64
C TYR A 186 -20.41 -0.42 15.76
N VAL A 187 -19.60 -1.44 16.07
CA VAL A 187 -19.44 -2.63 15.20
C VAL A 187 -20.20 -3.83 15.75
N GLU A 188 -20.06 -4.12 17.06
CA GLU A 188 -20.74 -5.24 17.70
C GLU A 188 -22.28 -5.18 17.55
N PRO A 189 -22.95 -4.01 17.68
CA PRO A 189 -24.40 -3.88 17.54
C PRO A 189 -24.94 -4.00 16.12
N LEU A 190 -24.09 -4.01 15.07
CA LEU A 190 -24.55 -4.12 13.68
C LEU A 190 -25.36 -5.42 13.49
N GLU A 191 -26.45 -5.36 12.74
CA GLU A 191 -27.13 -6.55 12.22
C GLU A 191 -26.21 -7.28 11.21
N GLU A 192 -26.50 -8.53 10.89
CA GLU A 192 -25.60 -9.37 10.07
C GLU A 192 -25.35 -8.80 8.67
N ASP A 193 -26.40 -8.20 8.09
CA ASP A 193 -26.36 -7.46 6.81
C ASP A 193 -26.32 -5.93 6.99
N GLY A 194 -26.09 -5.47 8.23
CA GLY A 194 -26.05 -4.06 8.59
C GLY A 194 -24.73 -3.39 8.24
N HIS A 195 -24.80 -2.08 8.02
CA HIS A 195 -23.66 -1.21 7.78
C HIS A 195 -23.60 -0.12 8.85
N PRO A 196 -22.41 0.48 9.09
CA PRO A 196 -22.28 1.63 9.97
C PRO A 196 -23.22 2.78 9.56
N SER A 197 -23.77 3.49 10.53
CA SER A 197 -24.65 4.63 10.26
C SER A 197 -23.89 5.80 9.61
N ASP A 198 -24.62 6.63 8.84
CA ASP A 198 -24.04 7.84 8.24
C ASP A 198 -23.39 8.74 9.32
N ALA A 199 -24.05 8.88 10.48
CA ALA A 199 -23.51 9.68 11.57
C ALA A 199 -22.17 9.11 12.13
N PHE A 200 -22.02 7.77 12.16
CA PHE A 200 -20.75 7.17 12.51
C PHE A 200 -19.70 7.41 11.43
N MET A 201 -20.06 7.21 10.15
CA MET A 201 -19.15 7.44 9.03
C MET A 201 -18.69 8.91 8.95
N ASP A 202 -19.59 9.84 9.23
CA ASP A 202 -19.26 11.27 9.28
C ASP A 202 -18.28 11.59 10.41
N ALA A 203 -18.43 10.96 11.57
CA ALA A 203 -17.51 11.13 12.69
C ALA A 203 -16.17 10.41 12.46
N TRP A 204 -16.20 9.21 11.86
CA TRP A 204 -15.01 8.39 11.58
C TRP A 204 -14.09 9.01 10.54
N TYR A 205 -14.66 9.61 9.49
CA TYR A 205 -13.95 10.32 8.43
C TYR A 205 -13.94 11.83 8.63
N ALA A 206 -14.21 12.33 9.85
CA ALA A 206 -14.08 13.74 10.13
C ALA A 206 -12.62 14.18 9.94
N THR A 207 -12.40 15.04 8.96
CA THR A 207 -11.08 15.56 8.63
C THR A 207 -11.23 16.98 8.10
N ASP A 208 -10.24 17.81 8.33
CA ASP A 208 -10.21 19.22 7.95
C ASP A 208 -8.96 19.50 7.12
N PRO A 209 -9.06 19.55 5.77
CA PRO A 209 -7.89 19.78 4.92
C PRO A 209 -7.24 21.10 5.26
N LYS A 210 -5.92 21.11 5.38
CA LYS A 210 -5.10 22.30 5.67
C LYS A 210 -4.43 22.87 4.43
N GLU A 211 -4.68 22.26 3.27
CA GLU A 211 -4.28 22.71 1.93
C GLU A 211 -5.52 22.89 1.06
N GLU A 212 -5.42 23.65 -0.04
CA GLU A 212 -6.45 23.69 -1.06
C GLU A 212 -6.33 22.42 -1.94
N ILE A 213 -7.33 21.55 -1.86
CA ILE A 213 -7.32 20.24 -2.52
C ILE A 213 -8.46 20.18 -3.53
N GLU A 214 -8.12 20.00 -4.80
CA GLU A 214 -9.10 19.79 -5.87
C GLU A 214 -9.91 18.51 -5.62
N ASP A 215 -11.24 18.56 -5.82
CA ASP A 215 -12.16 17.43 -5.65
C ASP A 215 -12.15 16.76 -4.25
N PHE A 216 -11.74 17.47 -3.18
CA PHE A 216 -11.70 16.91 -1.82
C PHE A 216 -13.05 16.36 -1.36
N ASP A 217 -14.14 17.06 -1.63
CA ASP A 217 -15.50 16.60 -1.29
C ASP A 217 -15.85 15.29 -2.01
N VAL A 218 -15.44 15.14 -3.28
CA VAL A 218 -15.64 13.90 -4.06
C VAL A 218 -14.80 12.78 -3.49
N PHE A 219 -13.54 13.06 -3.17
CA PHE A 219 -12.64 12.12 -2.50
C PHE A 219 -13.25 11.60 -1.21
N LEU A 220 -13.66 12.50 -0.30
CA LEU A 220 -14.17 12.14 1.01
C LEU A 220 -15.51 11.38 0.94
N ALA A 221 -16.41 11.77 0.03
CA ALA A 221 -17.66 11.08 -0.21
C ALA A 221 -17.43 9.63 -0.70
N ASN A 222 -16.47 9.44 -1.61
CA ASN A 222 -16.11 8.12 -2.10
C ASN A 222 -15.45 7.26 -1.00
N MET A 223 -14.52 7.81 -0.19
CA MET A 223 -13.93 7.12 0.95
C MET A 223 -15.00 6.60 1.91
N LYS A 224 -15.95 7.47 2.33
CA LYS A 224 -17.05 7.09 3.22
C LYS A 224 -17.90 5.98 2.62
N SER A 225 -18.33 6.11 1.37
CA SER A 225 -19.20 5.15 0.71
C SER A 225 -18.51 3.79 0.52
N GLU A 226 -17.23 3.77 0.15
CA GLU A 226 -16.45 2.55 -0.04
C GLU A 226 -16.19 1.82 1.29
N ALA A 227 -16.00 2.54 2.40
CA ALA A 227 -15.88 1.95 3.73
C ALA A 227 -17.24 1.45 4.28
N GLN A 228 -18.32 2.22 4.05
CA GLN A 228 -19.65 1.91 4.57
C GLN A 228 -20.21 0.59 4.03
N ILE A 229 -19.88 0.22 2.78
CA ILE A 229 -20.36 -1.03 2.16
C ILE A 229 -19.59 -2.28 2.60
N LEU A 230 -18.50 -2.16 3.37
CA LEU A 230 -17.80 -3.31 3.93
C LEU A 230 -18.76 -4.11 4.82
N SER A 231 -18.67 -5.44 4.76
CA SER A 231 -19.54 -6.31 5.56
C SER A 231 -19.29 -6.14 7.07
N LYS A 232 -20.31 -6.45 7.89
CA LYS A 232 -20.13 -6.54 9.35
C LYS A 232 -18.96 -7.47 9.70
N LYS A 233 -18.78 -8.57 8.96
CA LYS A 233 -17.67 -9.50 9.14
C LYS A 233 -16.32 -8.80 8.94
N ALA A 234 -16.18 -8.00 7.89
CA ALA A 234 -14.95 -7.24 7.63
C ALA A 234 -14.68 -6.24 8.75
N TRP A 235 -15.64 -5.39 9.10
CA TRP A 235 -15.52 -4.45 10.21
C TRP A 235 -15.08 -5.14 11.51
N LYS A 236 -15.77 -6.26 11.87
CA LYS A 236 -15.44 -7.05 13.05
C LYS A 236 -14.00 -7.59 12.99
N ASN A 237 -13.61 -8.21 11.89
CA ASN A 237 -12.31 -8.85 11.75
C ASN A 237 -11.16 -7.82 11.76
N ILE A 238 -11.37 -6.64 11.15
CA ILE A 238 -10.43 -5.51 11.19
C ILE A 238 -10.21 -5.06 12.64
N PHE A 239 -11.29 -4.71 13.36
CA PHE A 239 -11.19 -4.20 14.72
C PHE A 239 -10.59 -5.23 15.69
N LEU A 240 -11.10 -6.45 15.68
CA LEU A 240 -10.60 -7.51 16.59
C LEU A 240 -9.17 -7.93 16.24
N GLY A 241 -8.80 -7.91 14.96
CA GLY A 241 -7.43 -8.15 14.53
C GLY A 241 -6.48 -7.09 15.04
N MET A 242 -6.87 -5.81 14.96
CA MET A 242 -6.08 -4.70 15.48
C MET A 242 -5.96 -4.74 17.01
N ILE A 243 -7.07 -5.01 17.72
CA ILE A 243 -7.05 -5.17 19.19
C ILE A 243 -6.10 -6.31 19.60
N ALA A 244 -6.02 -7.38 18.81
CA ALA A 244 -5.15 -8.53 19.08
C ALA A 244 -3.69 -8.31 18.64
N SER A 245 -3.39 -7.26 17.88
CA SER A 245 -2.06 -7.02 17.34
C SER A 245 -1.08 -6.57 18.41
N ASN A 246 0.04 -7.29 18.52
CA ASN A 246 1.19 -6.95 19.35
C ASN A 246 2.44 -7.55 18.69
N ILE A 247 3.45 -6.74 18.47
CA ILE A 247 4.75 -7.12 17.89
C ILE A 247 5.92 -6.70 18.78
N GLU A 248 5.67 -6.44 20.06
CA GLU A 248 6.68 -5.96 21.01
C GLU A 248 7.93 -6.82 21.00
N ASP A 249 7.77 -8.15 20.92
CA ASP A 249 8.88 -9.11 20.89
C ASP A 249 9.72 -9.07 19.60
N LEU A 250 9.26 -8.38 18.54
CA LEU A 250 9.98 -8.25 17.27
C LEU A 250 10.90 -7.03 17.22
N TYR A 251 10.62 -5.94 17.93
CA TYR A 251 11.44 -4.73 17.89
C TYR A 251 12.94 -4.93 18.17
N PRO A 252 13.36 -5.84 19.10
CA PRO A 252 14.78 -6.10 19.32
C PRO A 252 15.54 -6.72 18.10
N TYR A 253 14.81 -7.13 17.06
CA TYR A 253 15.37 -7.69 15.82
C TYR A 253 15.34 -6.72 14.65
N TYR A 254 15.01 -5.44 14.90
CA TYR A 254 15.03 -4.43 13.86
C TYR A 254 16.44 -4.30 13.23
N ASP A 255 16.49 -4.30 11.90
CA ASP A 255 17.72 -4.05 11.14
C ASP A 255 17.97 -2.55 11.02
N GLU A 256 18.84 -2.02 11.85
CA GLU A 256 19.19 -0.59 11.91
C GLU A 256 19.76 -0.02 10.59
N THR A 257 20.04 -0.86 9.60
CA THR A 257 20.46 -0.40 8.27
C THR A 257 19.32 0.05 7.39
N ILE A 258 18.06 -0.21 7.80
CA ILE A 258 16.85 0.23 7.08
C ILE A 258 16.48 1.63 7.58
N PRO A 259 16.59 2.69 6.75
CA PRO A 259 16.19 4.03 7.18
C PRO A 259 14.70 4.17 7.43
N VAL A 260 14.34 4.94 8.47
CA VAL A 260 12.95 5.20 8.86
C VAL A 260 12.67 6.68 8.92
N LEU A 261 11.56 7.10 8.30
CA LEU A 261 10.96 8.43 8.45
C LEU A 261 9.66 8.33 9.23
N VAL A 262 9.44 9.23 10.18
CA VAL A 262 8.18 9.32 10.95
C VAL A 262 7.51 10.68 10.68
N LEU A 263 6.24 10.64 10.29
CA LEU A 263 5.39 11.81 10.08
C LEU A 263 4.18 11.75 11.02
N HIS A 264 3.97 12.80 11.80
CA HIS A 264 2.91 12.89 12.81
C HIS A 264 2.17 14.23 12.73
N GLY A 265 0.87 14.25 13.00
CA GLY A 265 0.08 15.47 13.14
C GLY A 265 -0.07 15.85 14.63
N SER A 266 0.17 17.11 15.01
CA SER A 266 0.12 17.54 16.41
C SER A 266 -1.28 17.46 17.04
N GLU A 267 -2.34 17.43 16.21
CA GLU A 267 -3.74 17.25 16.62
C GLU A 267 -4.24 15.80 16.45
N ASP A 268 -3.35 14.84 16.21
CA ASP A 268 -3.72 13.43 16.09
C ASP A 268 -4.22 12.86 17.44
N THR A 269 -5.50 12.49 17.47
CA THR A 269 -6.16 11.91 18.66
C THR A 269 -6.19 10.38 18.65
N MET A 270 -5.69 9.74 17.59
CA MET A 270 -5.68 8.27 17.42
C MET A 270 -4.30 7.69 17.73
N THR A 271 -3.24 8.27 17.19
CA THR A 271 -1.85 7.88 17.42
C THR A 271 -1.13 8.97 18.21
N LEU A 272 -1.44 9.05 19.50
CA LEU A 272 -1.09 10.18 20.37
C LEU A 272 0.40 10.53 20.35
N GLY A 273 0.68 11.85 20.42
CA GLY A 273 2.02 12.41 20.42
C GLY A 273 2.93 11.89 21.55
N GLU A 274 2.36 11.47 22.68
CA GLU A 274 3.12 10.90 23.82
C GLU A 274 3.87 9.60 23.48
N TYR A 275 3.52 8.91 22.37
CA TYR A 275 4.18 7.68 21.95
C TYR A 275 5.20 7.89 20.83
N GLN A 276 5.39 9.12 20.34
CA GLN A 276 6.29 9.38 19.22
C GLN A 276 7.76 9.23 19.61
N GLU A 277 8.14 9.68 20.82
CA GLU A 277 9.51 9.50 21.33
C GLU A 277 9.88 8.02 21.38
N GLU A 278 8.99 7.18 21.93
CA GLU A 278 9.20 5.74 21.98
C GLU A 278 9.28 5.10 20.60
N LEU A 279 8.40 5.49 19.66
CA LEU A 279 8.45 4.98 18.28
C LEU A 279 9.80 5.31 17.63
N CYS A 280 10.28 6.54 17.80
CA CYS A 280 11.58 6.98 17.29
C CYS A 280 12.72 6.20 17.95
N GLU A 281 12.67 5.92 19.26
CA GLU A 281 13.68 5.10 19.95
C GLU A 281 13.73 3.68 19.39
N LEU A 282 12.57 3.04 19.18
CA LEU A 282 12.47 1.66 18.68
C LEU A 282 13.02 1.48 17.27
N PHE A 283 12.95 2.51 16.44
CA PHE A 283 13.41 2.50 15.05
C PHE A 283 14.67 3.35 14.83
N HIS A 284 15.33 3.81 15.90
CA HIS A 284 16.55 4.63 15.84
C HIS A 284 16.42 5.87 14.93
N VAL A 285 15.21 6.48 14.95
CA VAL A 285 14.90 7.67 14.13
C VAL A 285 15.57 8.91 14.73
N ASP A 286 16.35 9.61 13.92
CA ASP A 286 16.99 10.86 14.32
C ASP A 286 16.12 12.10 14.05
N GLU A 287 16.55 13.26 14.52
CA GLU A 287 15.86 14.54 14.37
C GLU A 287 15.65 14.99 12.90
N ASN A 288 16.43 14.43 11.96
CA ASN A 288 16.31 14.71 10.53
C ASN A 288 15.32 13.77 9.82
N SER A 289 14.78 12.81 10.54
CA SER A 289 13.85 11.78 10.04
C SER A 289 12.55 11.74 10.83
N PHE A 290 12.21 12.83 11.55
CA PHE A 290 10.94 13.02 12.25
C PHE A 290 10.34 14.39 11.93
N ILE A 291 9.04 14.42 11.57
CA ILE A 291 8.26 15.65 11.44
C ILE A 291 6.99 15.56 12.27
N GLU A 292 6.72 16.59 13.09
CA GLU A 292 5.40 16.87 13.63
C GLU A 292 4.81 18.08 12.89
N TYR A 293 3.68 17.87 12.23
CA TYR A 293 2.94 18.91 11.51
C TYR A 293 1.98 19.63 12.45
N GLU A 294 2.25 20.89 12.75
CA GLU A 294 1.40 21.72 13.63
C GLU A 294 0.00 21.91 13.05
N GLY A 295 -1.04 21.66 13.88
CA GLY A 295 -2.44 21.83 13.52
C GLY A 295 -2.99 20.76 12.55
N VAL A 296 -2.25 19.70 12.28
CA VAL A 296 -2.68 18.57 11.42
C VAL A 296 -3.16 17.43 12.30
N GLY A 297 -4.24 16.77 11.88
CA GLY A 297 -4.84 15.64 12.57
C GLY A 297 -4.25 14.28 12.17
N HIS A 298 -5.07 13.24 12.32
CA HIS A 298 -4.67 11.85 12.07
C HIS A 298 -4.37 11.55 10.58
N ASN A 299 -5.06 12.23 9.67
CA ASN A 299 -5.02 11.89 8.24
C ASN A 299 -4.04 12.81 7.48
N VAL A 300 -2.76 12.80 7.85
CA VAL A 300 -1.71 13.65 7.25
C VAL A 300 -1.76 13.63 5.72
N GLN A 301 -1.94 12.44 5.10
CA GLN A 301 -2.00 12.27 3.65
C GLN A 301 -3.31 12.78 3.01
N PHE A 302 -4.34 13.13 3.80
CA PHE A 302 -5.58 13.78 3.34
C PHE A 302 -5.56 15.28 3.59
N GLU A 303 -5.00 15.69 4.73
CA GLU A 303 -5.08 17.06 5.22
C GLU A 303 -4.05 17.96 4.55
N ILE A 304 -2.86 17.38 4.28
CA ILE A 304 -1.72 18.06 3.64
C ILE A 304 -1.05 17.18 2.57
N PRO A 305 -1.78 16.69 1.55
CA PRO A 305 -1.27 15.66 0.62
C PRO A 305 -0.03 16.11 -0.16
N GLU A 306 0.03 17.37 -0.62
CA GLU A 306 1.18 17.90 -1.33
C GLU A 306 2.41 17.96 -0.42
N ARG A 307 2.25 18.55 0.76
CA ARG A 307 3.34 18.67 1.73
C ARG A 307 3.81 17.32 2.23
N CYS A 308 2.90 16.41 2.57
CA CYS A 308 3.22 15.04 2.96
C CYS A 308 4.08 14.33 1.89
N ALA A 309 3.63 14.39 0.63
CA ALA A 309 4.36 13.75 -0.47
C ALA A 309 5.73 14.41 -0.73
N THR A 310 5.80 15.74 -0.71
CA THR A 310 7.05 16.47 -0.98
C THR A 310 8.09 16.28 0.12
N ASP A 311 7.70 16.23 1.39
CA ASP A 311 8.62 15.97 2.50
C ASP A 311 9.14 14.51 2.46
N ILE A 312 8.27 13.53 2.12
CA ILE A 312 8.70 12.15 1.90
C ILE A 312 9.69 12.08 0.74
N LEU A 313 9.39 12.69 -0.41
CA LEU A 313 10.28 12.69 -1.59
C LEU A 313 11.64 13.33 -1.29
N ALA A 314 11.66 14.46 -0.58
CA ALA A 314 12.89 15.12 -0.19
C ALA A 314 13.76 14.24 0.73
N TRP A 315 13.12 13.53 1.68
CA TRP A 315 13.83 12.58 2.54
C TRP A 315 14.33 11.36 1.76
N LEU A 316 13.54 10.83 0.83
CA LEU A 316 13.96 9.72 -0.04
C LEU A 316 15.18 10.07 -0.91
N GLU A 317 15.27 11.32 -1.37
CA GLU A 317 16.39 11.81 -2.19
C GLU A 317 17.66 12.05 -1.39
N THR A 318 17.54 12.62 -0.18
CA THR A 318 18.69 13.16 0.57
C THR A 318 19.07 12.35 1.81
N GLY A 319 18.18 11.47 2.30
CA GLY A 319 18.29 10.80 3.59
C GLY A 319 18.03 11.72 4.79
N ALA A 320 17.58 12.96 4.55
CA ALA A 320 17.25 13.92 5.58
C ALA A 320 16.13 14.84 5.12
N LEU A 321 15.35 15.34 6.05
CA LEU A 321 14.32 16.35 5.78
C LEU A 321 14.96 17.68 5.36
N PRO A 322 14.31 18.47 4.48
CA PRO A 322 14.78 19.80 4.14
C PRO A 322 14.98 20.62 5.41
N SER A 323 16.13 21.30 5.55
CA SER A 323 16.40 22.16 6.70
C SER A 323 15.34 23.26 6.77
N THR A 324 14.67 23.39 7.91
CA THR A 324 13.79 24.52 8.18
C THR A 324 14.65 25.74 8.45
N ASP A 325 14.46 26.81 7.71
CA ASP A 325 15.01 28.16 7.98
C ASP A 325 14.34 28.84 9.18
N GLY A 326 14.01 28.09 10.23
CA GLY A 326 13.46 28.56 11.51
C GLY A 326 11.95 28.76 11.53
N THR A 327 11.23 28.31 10.53
CA THR A 327 9.75 28.18 10.60
C THR A 327 9.41 26.80 11.15
N LEU A 328 8.59 26.76 12.21
CA LEU A 328 8.02 25.55 12.79
C LEU A 328 7.34 24.72 11.66
N ARG A 329 7.68 23.46 11.62
CA ARG A 329 7.04 22.49 10.71
C ARG A 329 5.83 21.90 11.32
#